data_fb7ba1bd3de91c2d6c19d3a9b03e2e33
#
_entry.id   fb7ba1bd3de91c2d6c19d3a9b03e2e33
#
_cell.length_a   1.000
_cell.length_b   1.000
_cell.length_c   1.000
_cell.angle_alpha   90.00
_cell.angle_beta   90.00
_cell.angle_gamma   90.00
#
_symmetry.space_group_name_H-M   'P 1'
#
loop_
_entity.id
_entity.type
_entity.pdbx_description
1 polymer ?
#
loop_
_entity_poly.entity_id
_entity_poly.type
_entity_poly.pdbx_seq_one_letter_code
_entity_poly.pdbx_strand_id
1 'polypeptide(L)'
;HAAQRAGLATVKVQVRDIDDDQAIIDMVDSNIQREHISPMEKARAYAMKLEAISRQGARRDLTSRQLVGKLEAADEIGLKTGESGRQVQRFVRLNSLVPDLQKKVDDGSLKFNPAVELSYLTSTEQNDFLDYIESQSCSPSLSQAQKLKAASKDGALDHGKLLEIMDTKKPSVPPRDPTLTISVSKIARYFPTGYTQEQMVGIIMQLLERNSRNLMPEKQPSLER
;
A
#
# COMPACT_ATOMS: atom_id res chain seq x y z
N HIS A 1 -9.99 -31.01 11.81
CA HIS A 1 -9.71 -31.56 10.47
C HIS A 1 -8.21 -31.81 10.23
N ALA A 2 -7.27 -30.90 10.55
CA ALA A 2 -5.84 -31.10 10.31
C ALA A 2 -5.27 -32.27 11.11
N ALA A 3 -5.61 -32.38 12.40
CA ALA A 3 -5.20 -33.51 13.25
C ALA A 3 -5.75 -34.84 12.75
N GLN A 4 -7.01 -34.87 12.31
CA GLN A 4 -7.62 -36.08 11.71
C GLN A 4 -6.90 -36.49 10.42
N ARG A 5 -6.55 -35.52 9.55
CA ARG A 5 -5.78 -35.78 8.32
C ARG A 5 -4.37 -36.29 8.63
N ALA A 6 -3.78 -35.82 9.73
CA ALA A 6 -2.47 -36.27 10.20
C ALA A 6 -2.53 -37.60 10.98
N GLY A 7 -3.70 -38.24 11.13
CA GLY A 7 -3.88 -39.51 11.85
C GLY A 7 -3.69 -39.42 13.36
N LEU A 8 -3.77 -38.21 13.94
CA LEU A 8 -3.61 -38.02 15.38
C LEU A 8 -4.91 -38.37 16.11
N ALA A 9 -4.84 -39.34 17.04
CA ALA A 9 -5.97 -39.73 17.87
C ALA A 9 -6.36 -38.67 18.92
N THR A 10 -5.39 -37.90 19.39
CA THR A 10 -5.57 -36.82 20.38
C THR A 10 -4.70 -35.63 20.06
N VAL A 11 -5.15 -34.44 20.47
CA VAL A 11 -4.39 -33.20 20.39
C VAL A 11 -4.36 -32.53 21.76
N LYS A 12 -3.23 -31.91 22.10
CA LYS A 12 -3.16 -31.08 23.31
C LYS A 12 -3.93 -29.80 23.06
N VAL A 13 -4.84 -29.47 23.96
CA VAL A 13 -5.64 -28.23 23.92
C VAL A 13 -5.48 -27.47 25.23
N GLN A 14 -5.55 -26.14 25.14
CA GLN A 14 -5.64 -25.25 26.30
C GLN A 14 -7.06 -24.69 26.33
N VAL A 15 -7.84 -25.05 27.35
CA VAL A 15 -9.18 -24.49 27.55
C VAL A 15 -9.02 -23.20 28.36
N ARG A 16 -9.62 -22.11 27.90
CA ARG A 16 -9.68 -20.83 28.57
C ARG A 16 -11.14 -20.40 28.72
N ASP A 17 -11.47 -19.79 29.86
CA ASP A 17 -12.76 -19.13 30.05
C ASP A 17 -12.59 -17.66 29.63
N ILE A 18 -13.05 -17.34 28.43
CA ILE A 18 -12.94 -16.01 27.81
C ILE A 18 -14.29 -15.60 27.23
N ASP A 19 -14.55 -14.30 27.16
CA ASP A 19 -15.75 -13.79 26.50
C ASP A 19 -15.62 -13.85 24.96
N ASP A 20 -16.75 -13.67 24.27
CA ASP A 20 -16.80 -13.74 22.81
C ASP A 20 -15.89 -12.71 22.12
N ASP A 21 -15.79 -11.49 22.69
CA ASP A 21 -14.94 -10.44 22.12
C ASP A 21 -13.46 -10.82 22.26
N GLN A 22 -13.03 -11.39 23.38
CA GLN A 22 -11.67 -11.90 23.56
C GLN A 22 -11.38 -13.09 22.65
N ALA A 23 -12.37 -13.98 22.44
CA ALA A 23 -12.25 -15.10 21.52
C ALA A 23 -12.02 -14.61 20.07
N ILE A 24 -12.73 -13.57 19.65
CA ILE A 24 -12.54 -12.92 18.33
C ILE A 24 -11.12 -12.33 18.23
N ILE A 25 -10.65 -11.62 19.24
CA ILE A 25 -9.32 -11.01 19.25
C ILE A 25 -8.24 -12.10 19.13
N ASP A 26 -8.30 -13.16 19.94
CA ASP A 26 -7.34 -14.26 19.94
C ASP A 26 -7.35 -15.01 18.59
N MET A 27 -8.53 -15.23 17.99
CA MET A 27 -8.70 -15.85 16.69
C MET A 27 -8.04 -14.99 15.58
N VAL A 28 -8.30 -13.69 15.58
CA VAL A 28 -7.75 -12.76 14.60
C VAL A 28 -6.22 -12.67 14.72
N ASP A 29 -5.69 -12.58 15.95
CA ASP A 29 -4.24 -12.54 16.19
C ASP A 29 -3.54 -13.80 15.68
N SER A 30 -4.14 -14.97 15.89
CA SER A 30 -3.64 -16.24 15.37
C SER A 30 -3.66 -16.31 13.83
N ASN A 31 -4.67 -15.72 13.19
CA ASN A 31 -4.81 -15.73 11.73
C ASN A 31 -3.88 -14.72 11.06
N ILE A 32 -3.67 -13.53 11.64
CA ILE A 32 -2.80 -12.48 11.08
C ILE A 32 -1.32 -12.92 11.07
N GLN A 33 -0.93 -13.84 11.94
CA GLN A 33 0.44 -14.39 12.00
C GLN A 33 0.78 -15.39 10.88
N ARG A 34 -0.18 -15.72 10.00
CA ARG A 34 0.09 -16.60 8.85
C ARG A 34 0.97 -15.90 7.83
N GLU A 35 1.89 -16.64 7.20
CA GLU A 35 2.86 -16.12 6.22
C GLU A 35 2.20 -15.49 4.97
N HIS A 36 1.02 -15.98 4.57
CA HIS A 36 0.30 -15.51 3.40
C HIS A 36 -1.16 -15.20 3.76
N ILE A 37 -1.44 -13.91 3.95
CA ILE A 37 -2.79 -13.39 4.16
C ILE A 37 -3.11 -12.37 3.06
N SER A 38 -4.27 -12.51 2.41
CA SER A 38 -4.66 -11.56 1.36
C SER A 38 -4.98 -10.18 1.94
N PRO A 39 -4.87 -9.09 1.15
CA PRO A 39 -5.22 -7.75 1.62
C PRO A 39 -6.63 -7.64 2.16
N MET A 40 -7.62 -8.30 1.52
CA MET A 40 -9.01 -8.26 1.97
C MET A 40 -9.26 -9.14 3.19
N GLU A 41 -8.57 -10.28 3.31
CA GLU A 41 -8.62 -11.10 4.53
C GLU A 41 -8.08 -10.30 5.72
N LYS A 42 -6.95 -9.59 5.55
CA LYS A 42 -6.38 -8.69 6.55
C LYS A 42 -7.30 -7.53 6.90
N ALA A 43 -7.97 -6.95 5.89
CA ALA A 43 -8.95 -5.88 6.08
C ALA A 43 -10.15 -6.32 6.94
N ARG A 44 -10.68 -7.52 6.69
CA ARG A 44 -11.78 -8.12 7.47
C ARG A 44 -11.34 -8.46 8.89
N ALA A 45 -10.16 -9.06 9.04
CA ALA A 45 -9.57 -9.39 10.33
C ALA A 45 -9.40 -8.15 11.22
N TYR A 46 -8.85 -7.06 10.68
CA TYR A 46 -8.73 -5.80 11.41
C TYR A 46 -10.08 -5.17 11.75
N ALA A 47 -11.07 -5.25 10.86
CA ALA A 47 -12.41 -4.73 11.15
C ALA A 47 -13.06 -5.48 12.32
N MET A 48 -13.01 -6.83 12.31
CA MET A 48 -13.53 -7.67 13.39
C MET A 48 -12.85 -7.37 14.73
N LYS A 49 -11.52 -7.24 14.73
CA LYS A 49 -10.74 -6.95 15.94
C LYS A 49 -11.03 -5.56 16.51
N LEU A 50 -11.11 -4.53 15.64
CA LEU A 50 -11.48 -3.18 16.04
C LEU A 50 -12.87 -3.13 16.66
N GLU A 51 -13.83 -3.87 16.10
CA GLU A 51 -15.18 -3.95 16.62
C GLU A 51 -15.21 -4.64 18.00
N ALA A 52 -14.49 -5.76 18.16
CA ALA A 52 -14.40 -6.48 19.43
C ALA A 52 -13.78 -5.60 20.54
N ILE A 53 -12.64 -4.93 20.25
CA ILE A 53 -11.99 -4.01 21.20
C ILE A 53 -12.94 -2.84 21.55
N SER A 54 -13.64 -2.27 20.56
CA SER A 54 -14.58 -1.18 20.77
C SER A 54 -15.74 -1.60 21.68
N ARG A 55 -16.26 -2.83 21.54
CA ARG A 55 -17.32 -3.38 22.43
C ARG A 55 -16.82 -3.61 23.85
N GLN A 56 -15.60 -4.12 24.03
CA GLN A 56 -14.98 -4.25 25.35
C GLN A 56 -14.76 -2.91 26.02
N GLY A 57 -14.29 -1.89 25.28
CA GLY A 57 -14.12 -0.53 25.77
C GLY A 57 -15.43 0.12 26.19
N ALA A 58 -16.50 -0.04 25.39
CA ALA A 58 -17.83 0.49 25.70
C ALA A 58 -18.46 -0.14 26.94
N ARG A 59 -18.14 -1.39 27.27
CA ARG A 59 -18.59 -2.04 28.52
C ARG A 59 -17.89 -1.51 29.77
N ARG A 60 -16.67 -0.99 29.62
CA ARG A 60 -15.87 -0.45 30.74
C ARG A 60 -16.12 1.04 30.99
N ASP A 61 -16.50 1.79 29.97
CA ASP A 61 -16.68 3.26 30.06
C ASP A 61 -18.04 3.67 29.46
N LEU A 62 -19.00 3.97 30.34
CA LEU A 62 -20.34 4.46 29.97
C LEU A 62 -20.35 5.94 29.52
N THR A 63 -19.19 6.59 29.40
CA THR A 63 -19.08 8.01 29.07
C THR A 63 -18.25 8.27 27.80
N SER A 64 -18.98 8.57 26.72
CA SER A 64 -18.61 9.41 25.56
C SER A 64 -17.13 9.46 25.13
N ARG A 65 -16.69 8.50 24.27
CA ARG A 65 -15.49 8.70 23.41
C ARG A 65 -15.35 7.65 22.29
N GLN A 66 -16.42 7.38 21.54
CA GLN A 66 -16.38 6.37 20.46
C GLN A 66 -15.33 6.63 19.36
N LEU A 67 -15.03 7.90 19.05
CA LEU A 67 -14.04 8.24 18.00
C LEU A 67 -12.59 8.11 18.49
N VAL A 68 -12.31 8.55 19.71
CA VAL A 68 -10.97 8.45 20.31
C VAL A 68 -10.62 6.99 20.58
N GLY A 69 -11.57 6.20 21.10
CA GLY A 69 -11.36 4.77 21.33
C GLY A 69 -11.07 3.95 20.08
N LYS A 70 -11.64 4.30 18.93
CA LYS A 70 -11.32 3.63 17.65
C LYS A 70 -9.92 3.95 17.12
N LEU A 71 -9.43 5.16 17.37
CA LEU A 71 -8.06 5.55 17.01
C LEU A 71 -7.04 4.82 17.89
N GLU A 72 -7.27 4.82 19.20
CA GLU A 72 -6.43 4.11 20.19
C GLU A 72 -6.42 2.60 19.93
N ALA A 73 -7.57 2.00 19.61
CA ALA A 73 -7.67 0.59 19.25
C ALA A 73 -6.91 0.25 17.95
N ALA A 74 -6.94 1.14 16.95
CA ALA A 74 -6.17 0.94 15.73
C ALA A 74 -4.67 1.03 15.98
N ASP A 75 -4.23 1.93 16.86
CA ASP A 75 -2.82 2.05 17.26
C ASP A 75 -2.37 0.81 18.05
N GLU A 76 -3.22 0.29 18.95
CA GLU A 76 -2.95 -0.95 19.69
C GLU A 76 -2.78 -2.15 18.74
N ILE A 77 -3.68 -2.29 17.75
CA ILE A 77 -3.57 -3.34 16.73
C ILE A 77 -2.29 -3.18 15.94
N GLY A 78 -2.00 -1.95 15.50
CA GLY A 78 -0.80 -1.63 14.75
C GLY A 78 0.48 -1.99 15.49
N LEU A 79 0.56 -1.67 16.77
CA LEU A 79 1.72 -2.01 17.62
C LEU A 79 1.95 -3.52 17.68
N LYS A 80 0.88 -4.33 17.80
CA LYS A 80 0.97 -5.79 17.86
C LYS A 80 1.34 -6.43 16.51
N THR A 81 1.00 -5.79 15.39
CA THR A 81 1.23 -6.31 14.04
C THR A 81 2.43 -5.70 13.33
N GLY A 82 3.13 -4.74 13.96
CA GLY A 82 4.25 -4.01 13.35
C GLY A 82 3.81 -2.98 12.29
N GLU A 83 2.55 -2.56 12.33
CA GLU A 83 2.00 -1.54 11.42
C GLU A 83 1.64 -0.26 12.19
N SER A 84 1.38 0.83 11.48
CA SER A 84 0.81 2.04 12.10
C SER A 84 -0.71 1.90 12.22
N GLY A 85 -1.33 2.50 13.25
CA GLY A 85 -2.79 2.54 13.38
C GLY A 85 -3.47 3.16 12.14
N ARG A 86 -2.81 4.13 11.49
CA ARG A 86 -3.25 4.68 10.21
C ARG A 86 -3.31 3.61 9.11
N GLN A 87 -2.34 2.71 9.07
CA GLN A 87 -2.33 1.62 8.09
C GLN A 87 -3.44 0.61 8.39
N VAL A 88 -3.68 0.28 9.66
CA VAL A 88 -4.81 -0.54 10.10
C VAL A 88 -6.14 0.05 9.62
N GLN A 89 -6.36 1.36 9.81
CA GLN A 89 -7.58 2.04 9.35
C GLN A 89 -7.72 2.00 7.82
N ARG A 90 -6.63 2.10 7.08
CA ARG A 90 -6.64 1.98 5.62
C ARG A 90 -7.04 0.58 5.16
N PHE A 91 -6.56 -0.46 5.83
CA PHE A 91 -7.03 -1.82 5.57
C PHE A 91 -8.53 -1.96 5.86
N VAL A 92 -8.98 -1.52 7.02
CA VAL A 92 -10.41 -1.58 7.40
C VAL A 92 -11.28 -0.87 6.36
N ARG A 93 -10.81 0.25 5.83
CA ARG A 93 -11.54 1.01 4.81
C ARG A 93 -11.80 0.22 3.53
N LEU A 94 -10.94 -0.74 3.16
CA LEU A 94 -11.14 -1.59 1.98
C LEU A 94 -12.44 -2.41 2.03
N ASN A 95 -12.97 -2.69 3.23
CA ASN A 95 -14.26 -3.38 3.37
C ASN A 95 -15.46 -2.58 2.81
N SER A 96 -15.28 -1.28 2.54
CA SER A 96 -16.30 -0.44 1.89
C SER A 96 -16.28 -0.53 0.36
N LEU A 97 -15.39 -1.32 -0.23
CA LEU A 97 -15.41 -1.61 -1.66
C LEU A 97 -16.51 -2.61 -2.01
N VAL A 98 -17.09 -2.49 -3.21
CA VAL A 98 -17.98 -3.53 -3.75
C VAL A 98 -17.23 -4.85 -3.95
N PRO A 99 -17.90 -6.02 -3.85
CA PRO A 99 -17.23 -7.32 -3.83
C PRO A 99 -16.28 -7.59 -4.99
N ASP A 100 -16.60 -7.11 -6.18
CA ASP A 100 -15.76 -7.36 -7.36
C ASP A 100 -14.50 -6.50 -7.37
N LEU A 101 -14.55 -5.27 -6.81
CA LEU A 101 -13.32 -4.50 -6.56
C LEU A 101 -12.46 -5.11 -5.45
N GLN A 102 -13.08 -5.71 -4.40
CA GLN A 102 -12.34 -6.45 -3.38
C GLN A 102 -11.57 -7.62 -3.99
N LYS A 103 -12.17 -8.39 -4.90
CA LYS A 103 -11.49 -9.47 -5.64
C LYS A 103 -10.29 -8.93 -6.43
N LYS A 104 -10.45 -7.78 -7.10
CA LYS A 104 -9.36 -7.14 -7.86
C LYS A 104 -8.22 -6.63 -6.95
N VAL A 105 -8.48 -6.36 -5.67
CA VAL A 105 -7.44 -6.06 -4.68
C VAL A 105 -6.68 -7.33 -4.29
N ASP A 106 -7.40 -8.44 -4.07
CA ASP A 106 -6.81 -9.71 -3.66
C ASP A 106 -5.97 -10.37 -4.78
N ASP A 107 -6.40 -10.25 -6.04
CA ASP A 107 -5.64 -10.75 -7.20
C ASP A 107 -4.52 -9.80 -7.66
N GLY A 108 -4.40 -8.62 -7.05
CA GLY A 108 -3.36 -7.62 -7.32
C GLY A 108 -3.58 -6.77 -8.57
N SER A 109 -4.68 -6.94 -9.31
CA SER A 109 -5.03 -6.11 -10.48
C SER A 109 -5.38 -4.67 -10.07
N LEU A 110 -5.92 -4.48 -8.87
CA LEU A 110 -6.12 -3.18 -8.24
C LEU A 110 -5.15 -3.00 -7.06
N LYS A 111 -4.25 -2.03 -7.18
CA LYS A 111 -3.25 -1.76 -6.13
C LYS A 111 -3.88 -1.20 -4.86
N PHE A 112 -3.30 -1.53 -3.70
CA PHE A 112 -3.79 -1.13 -2.38
C PHE A 112 -4.07 0.38 -2.24
N ASN A 113 -3.11 1.24 -2.62
CA ASN A 113 -3.27 2.68 -2.44
C ASN A 113 -4.42 3.28 -3.26
N PRO A 114 -4.56 3.03 -4.58
CA PRO A 114 -5.76 3.41 -5.32
C PRO A 114 -7.04 2.82 -4.74
N ALA A 115 -7.05 1.55 -4.32
CA ALA A 115 -8.22 0.89 -3.75
C ALA A 115 -8.75 1.61 -2.50
N VAL A 116 -7.85 2.05 -1.60
CA VAL A 116 -8.22 2.85 -0.42
C VAL A 116 -8.89 4.17 -0.83
N GLU A 117 -8.42 4.86 -1.86
CA GLU A 117 -9.07 6.09 -2.31
C GLU A 117 -10.44 5.81 -2.96
N LEU A 118 -10.55 4.74 -3.76
CA LEU A 118 -11.82 4.32 -4.38
C LEU A 118 -12.87 3.86 -3.36
N SER A 119 -12.46 3.38 -2.21
CA SER A 119 -13.40 2.98 -1.14
C SER A 119 -14.21 4.15 -0.55
N TYR A 120 -13.87 5.39 -0.90
CA TYR A 120 -14.63 6.58 -0.51
C TYR A 120 -15.75 6.92 -1.50
N LEU A 121 -15.79 6.30 -2.68
CA LEU A 121 -16.86 6.43 -3.66
C LEU A 121 -18.12 5.75 -3.15
N THR A 122 -19.27 6.19 -3.62
CA THR A 122 -20.55 5.49 -3.40
C THR A 122 -20.55 4.14 -4.15
N SER A 123 -21.42 3.22 -3.74
CA SER A 123 -21.52 1.91 -4.39
C SER A 123 -21.87 2.01 -5.88
N THR A 124 -22.68 3.00 -6.28
CA THR A 124 -23.01 3.25 -7.69
C THR A 124 -21.76 3.68 -8.47
N GLU A 125 -21.04 4.69 -7.97
CA GLU A 125 -19.80 5.17 -8.61
C GLU A 125 -18.71 4.10 -8.68
N GLN A 126 -18.64 3.21 -7.67
CA GLN A 126 -17.74 2.06 -7.70
C GLN A 126 -18.09 1.05 -8.79
N ASN A 127 -19.40 0.82 -9.05
CA ASN A 127 -19.84 -0.05 -10.13
C ASN A 127 -19.55 0.59 -11.50
N ASP A 128 -19.86 1.88 -11.69
CA ASP A 128 -19.52 2.61 -12.92
C ASP A 128 -18.01 2.58 -13.20
N PHE A 129 -17.19 2.72 -12.14
CA PHE A 129 -15.75 2.58 -12.25
C PHE A 129 -15.34 1.15 -12.60
N LEU A 130 -15.98 0.14 -12.03
CA LEU A 130 -15.71 -1.28 -12.33
C LEU A 130 -15.98 -1.58 -13.81
N ASP A 131 -17.14 -1.17 -14.33
CA ASP A 131 -17.50 -1.34 -15.74
C ASP A 131 -16.49 -0.69 -16.67
N TYR A 132 -15.98 0.50 -16.31
CA TYR A 132 -14.94 1.18 -17.06
C TYR A 132 -13.63 0.38 -17.10
N ILE A 133 -13.10 -0.04 -15.95
CA ILE A 133 -11.81 -0.74 -15.91
C ILE A 133 -11.87 -2.12 -16.56
N GLU A 134 -13.04 -2.77 -16.57
CA GLU A 134 -13.24 -4.03 -17.26
C GLU A 134 -13.28 -3.85 -18.77
N SER A 135 -13.95 -2.81 -19.26
CA SER A 135 -14.00 -2.48 -20.68
C SER A 135 -12.64 -2.08 -21.24
N GLN A 136 -11.84 -1.35 -20.49
CA GLN A 136 -10.55 -0.82 -20.92
C GLN A 136 -9.35 -1.66 -20.50
N SER A 137 -9.56 -2.73 -19.72
CA SER A 137 -8.48 -3.57 -19.15
C SER A 137 -7.36 -2.74 -18.50
N CYS A 138 -7.71 -1.67 -17.81
CA CYS A 138 -6.78 -0.72 -17.20
C CYS A 138 -6.89 -0.72 -15.66
N SER A 139 -5.87 -0.18 -14.99
CA SER A 139 -5.88 0.01 -13.55
C SER A 139 -5.55 1.47 -13.23
N PRO A 140 -6.27 2.11 -12.28
CA PRO A 140 -6.07 3.51 -11.97
C PRO A 140 -4.72 3.76 -11.31
N SER A 141 -4.14 4.90 -11.60
CA SER A 141 -3.05 5.45 -10.80
C SER A 141 -3.59 6.04 -9.48
N LEU A 142 -2.71 6.20 -8.49
CA LEU A 142 -3.10 6.85 -7.24
C LEU A 142 -3.67 8.26 -7.48
N SER A 143 -3.08 9.03 -8.40
CA SER A 143 -3.56 10.38 -8.74
C SER A 143 -4.96 10.37 -9.34
N GLN A 144 -5.28 9.42 -10.23
CA GLN A 144 -6.63 9.26 -10.78
C GLN A 144 -7.62 8.88 -9.68
N ALA A 145 -7.29 7.90 -8.82
CA ALA A 145 -8.14 7.51 -7.70
C ALA A 145 -8.41 8.68 -6.72
N GLN A 146 -7.42 9.52 -6.45
CA GLN A 146 -7.60 10.73 -5.64
C GLN A 146 -8.51 11.76 -6.30
N LYS A 147 -8.40 11.95 -7.63
CA LYS A 147 -9.30 12.85 -8.38
C LYS A 147 -10.74 12.33 -8.39
N LEU A 148 -10.93 11.01 -8.57
CA LEU A 148 -12.25 10.38 -8.48
C LEU A 148 -12.88 10.60 -7.11
N LYS A 149 -12.12 10.36 -6.03
CA LYS A 149 -12.58 10.63 -4.66
C LYS A 149 -12.94 12.10 -4.44
N ALA A 150 -12.15 13.05 -4.95
CA ALA A 150 -12.46 14.47 -4.83
C ALA A 150 -13.75 14.82 -5.57
N ALA A 151 -13.91 14.34 -6.80
CA ALA A 151 -15.13 14.57 -7.60
C ALA A 151 -16.37 13.94 -6.93
N SER A 152 -16.25 12.72 -6.37
CA SER A 152 -17.32 12.07 -5.61
C SER A 152 -17.72 12.89 -4.37
N LYS A 153 -16.74 13.39 -3.62
CA LYS A 153 -16.98 14.22 -2.43
C LYS A 153 -17.74 15.51 -2.77
N ASP A 154 -17.43 16.09 -3.94
CA ASP A 154 -18.07 17.32 -4.43
C ASP A 154 -19.43 17.05 -5.09
N GLY A 155 -19.86 15.77 -5.16
CA GLY A 155 -21.11 15.35 -5.82
C GLY A 155 -21.09 15.55 -7.34
N ALA A 156 -19.92 15.71 -7.94
CA ALA A 156 -19.71 16.01 -9.35
C ALA A 156 -19.19 14.81 -10.16
N LEU A 157 -19.15 13.60 -9.56
CA LEU A 157 -18.69 12.41 -10.25
C LEU A 157 -19.85 11.76 -11.02
N ASP A 158 -19.91 12.05 -12.30
CA ASP A 158 -20.74 11.36 -13.27
C ASP A 158 -19.88 10.49 -14.20
N HIS A 159 -20.52 9.73 -15.08
CA HIS A 159 -19.84 8.85 -16.04
C HIS A 159 -18.88 9.65 -16.96
N GLY A 160 -19.29 10.84 -17.40
CA GLY A 160 -18.43 11.71 -18.24
C GLY A 160 -17.18 12.17 -17.51
N LYS A 161 -17.32 12.58 -16.26
CA LYS A 161 -16.20 13.01 -15.41
C LYS A 161 -15.27 11.84 -15.06
N LEU A 162 -15.82 10.64 -14.86
CA LEU A 162 -15.05 9.42 -14.67
C LEU A 162 -14.15 9.17 -15.89
N LEU A 163 -14.72 9.21 -17.10
CA LEU A 163 -13.96 9.06 -18.34
C LEU A 163 -12.87 10.11 -18.48
N GLU A 164 -13.21 11.39 -18.26
CA GLU A 164 -12.23 12.50 -18.31
C GLU A 164 -11.03 12.25 -17.36
N ILE A 165 -11.30 11.84 -16.13
CA ILE A 165 -10.25 11.59 -15.13
C ILE A 165 -9.41 10.36 -15.51
N MET A 166 -10.04 9.31 -15.99
CA MET A 166 -9.35 8.07 -16.33
C MET A 166 -8.57 8.17 -17.63
N ASP A 167 -9.06 8.91 -18.63
CA ASP A 167 -8.39 9.14 -19.91
C ASP A 167 -7.24 10.16 -19.81
N THR A 168 -7.13 10.89 -18.68
CA THR A 168 -5.93 11.71 -18.47
C THR A 168 -4.71 10.79 -18.49
N LYS A 169 -3.99 10.79 -19.63
CA LYS A 169 -2.70 10.11 -19.75
C LYS A 169 -1.86 10.49 -18.54
N LYS A 170 -1.26 9.48 -17.89
CA LYS A 170 -0.20 9.74 -16.90
C LYS A 170 0.68 10.83 -17.48
N PRO A 171 0.93 11.95 -16.78
CA PRO A 171 1.97 12.86 -17.22
C PRO A 171 3.19 11.95 -17.43
N SER A 172 3.66 11.86 -18.67
CA SER A 172 4.89 11.18 -18.97
C SER A 172 5.92 11.85 -18.08
N VAL A 173 6.30 11.19 -16.99
CA VAL A 173 7.48 11.60 -16.24
C VAL A 173 8.56 11.58 -17.29
N PRO A 174 9.15 12.73 -17.68
CA PRO A 174 10.24 12.70 -18.63
C PRO A 174 11.22 11.66 -18.12
N PRO A 175 11.78 10.82 -19.02
CA PRO A 175 12.74 9.82 -18.59
C PRO A 175 13.72 10.56 -17.68
N ARG A 176 13.76 10.20 -16.40
CA ARG A 176 14.74 10.76 -15.49
C ARG A 176 16.07 10.43 -16.11
N ASP A 177 16.85 11.46 -16.42
CA ASP A 177 18.22 11.23 -16.88
C ASP A 177 18.85 10.18 -15.96
N PRO A 178 19.48 9.16 -16.52
CA PRO A 178 20.04 8.08 -15.73
C PRO A 178 20.95 8.68 -14.66
N THR A 179 20.51 8.69 -13.42
CA THR A 179 21.24 9.30 -12.31
C THR A 179 22.19 8.26 -11.74
N LEU A 180 23.47 8.48 -11.90
CA LEU A 180 24.50 7.67 -11.26
C LEU A 180 24.70 8.16 -9.82
N THR A 181 24.28 7.38 -8.82
CA THR A 181 24.50 7.71 -7.41
C THR A 181 25.73 6.99 -6.91
N ILE A 182 26.76 7.75 -6.57
CA ILE A 182 28.00 7.22 -5.97
C ILE A 182 28.03 7.64 -4.51
N SER A 183 28.19 6.65 -3.62
CA SER A 183 28.31 6.94 -2.17
C SER A 183 29.58 7.77 -1.91
N VAL A 184 29.41 8.87 -1.16
CA VAL A 184 30.53 9.75 -0.77
C VAL A 184 31.65 8.96 -0.08
N SER A 185 31.33 7.98 0.75
CA SER A 185 32.30 7.11 1.43
C SER A 185 33.22 6.33 0.47
N LYS A 186 32.74 6.00 -0.75
CA LYS A 186 33.53 5.31 -1.76
C LYS A 186 34.55 6.21 -2.45
N ILE A 187 34.24 7.50 -2.59
CA ILE A 187 35.09 8.46 -3.31
C ILE A 187 35.95 9.31 -2.35
N ALA A 188 35.52 9.52 -1.11
CA ALA A 188 36.24 10.35 -0.13
C ALA A 188 37.71 9.92 0.11
N ARG A 189 38.00 8.62 -0.03
CA ARG A 189 39.38 8.10 0.12
C ARG A 189 40.37 8.59 -0.95
N TYR A 190 39.89 9.16 -2.05
CA TYR A 190 40.70 9.69 -3.14
C TYR A 190 40.92 11.20 -3.03
N PHE A 191 40.31 11.83 -2.01
CA PHE A 191 40.38 13.27 -1.79
C PHE A 191 41.07 13.59 -0.42
N PRO A 192 41.78 14.72 -0.30
CA PRO A 192 42.27 15.18 0.97
C PRO A 192 41.13 15.41 1.99
N THR A 193 41.48 15.26 3.28
CA THR A 193 40.55 15.58 4.38
C THR A 193 40.15 17.04 4.35
N GLY A 194 38.81 17.28 4.38
CA GLY A 194 38.23 18.64 4.37
C GLY A 194 37.55 19.07 3.05
N TYR A 195 37.59 18.23 2.01
CA TYR A 195 36.87 18.53 0.79
C TYR A 195 35.36 18.36 0.97
N THR A 196 34.59 19.37 0.52
CA THR A 196 33.14 19.28 0.50
C THR A 196 32.66 18.39 -0.66
N GLN A 197 31.41 17.89 -0.58
CA GLN A 197 30.83 17.10 -1.64
C GLN A 197 30.83 17.83 -3.00
N GLU A 198 30.52 19.11 -3.00
CA GLU A 198 30.52 19.94 -4.22
C GLU A 198 31.90 20.04 -4.85
N GLN A 199 32.93 20.23 -4.04
CA GLN A 199 34.32 20.28 -4.52
C GLN A 199 34.77 18.93 -5.11
N MET A 200 34.38 17.82 -4.49
CA MET A 200 34.67 16.48 -5.02
C MET A 200 33.99 16.26 -6.39
N VAL A 201 32.72 16.65 -6.51
CA VAL A 201 31.96 16.54 -7.77
C VAL A 201 32.60 17.42 -8.87
N GLY A 202 32.99 18.66 -8.54
CA GLY A 202 33.64 19.55 -9.49
C GLY A 202 34.92 18.96 -10.06
N ILE A 203 35.79 18.41 -9.20
CA ILE A 203 37.04 17.75 -9.64
C ILE A 203 36.77 16.50 -10.48
N ILE A 204 35.78 15.69 -10.09
CA ILE A 204 35.40 14.49 -10.88
C ILE A 204 34.93 14.91 -12.27
N MET A 205 34.11 15.95 -12.41
CA MET A 205 33.64 16.45 -13.70
C MET A 205 34.81 16.96 -14.55
N GLN A 206 35.74 17.74 -14.00
CA GLN A 206 36.94 18.18 -14.71
C GLN A 206 37.80 17.02 -15.20
N LEU A 207 37.97 15.98 -14.40
CA LEU A 207 38.73 14.79 -14.79
C LEU A 207 38.03 14.00 -15.91
N LEU A 208 36.71 13.89 -15.87
CA LEU A 208 35.93 13.25 -16.93
C LEU A 208 35.99 14.04 -18.23
N GLU A 209 35.85 15.35 -18.18
CA GLU A 209 35.99 16.23 -19.35
C GLU A 209 37.38 16.12 -19.97
N ARG A 210 38.43 16.16 -19.16
CA ARG A 210 39.81 16.01 -19.62
C ARG A 210 40.10 14.66 -20.28
N ASN A 211 39.45 13.59 -19.78
CA ASN A 211 39.62 12.23 -20.31
C ASN A 211 38.48 11.80 -21.24
N SER A 212 37.60 12.69 -21.64
CA SER A 212 36.41 12.36 -22.48
C SER A 212 36.75 11.64 -23.78
N ARG A 213 37.87 11.99 -24.41
CA ARG A 213 38.36 11.32 -25.64
C ARG A 213 38.71 9.86 -25.43
N ASN A 214 39.18 9.49 -24.25
CA ASN A 214 39.58 8.12 -23.92
C ASN A 214 38.37 7.27 -23.45
N LEU A 215 37.25 7.92 -23.09
CA LEU A 215 36.04 7.27 -22.56
C LEU A 215 35.00 7.00 -23.66
N MET A 216 35.09 7.68 -24.82
CA MET A 216 34.22 7.40 -25.95
C MET A 216 34.80 6.26 -26.79
N PRO A 217 34.05 5.13 -26.99
CA PRO A 217 34.49 4.11 -27.93
C PRO A 217 34.53 4.73 -29.30
N GLU A 218 35.65 4.48 -30.05
CA GLU A 218 35.73 4.84 -31.47
C GLU A 218 34.52 4.31 -32.20
N LYS A 219 33.78 5.18 -32.89
CA LYS A 219 32.72 4.76 -33.81
C LYS A 219 33.34 3.78 -34.83
N GLN A 220 33.03 2.51 -34.75
CA GLN A 220 33.31 1.58 -35.82
C GLN A 220 32.66 2.11 -37.09
N PRO A 221 33.38 2.22 -38.19
CA PRO A 221 32.79 2.60 -39.46
C PRO A 221 31.79 1.53 -39.88
N SER A 222 30.53 1.95 -40.08
CA SER A 222 29.50 1.09 -40.66
C SER A 222 30.00 0.55 -42.00
N LEU A 223 30.31 -0.75 -42.07
CA LEU A 223 30.48 -1.50 -43.30
C LEU A 223 29.08 -1.59 -43.95
N GLU A 224 28.82 -0.67 -44.87
CA GLU A 224 27.79 -0.86 -45.89
C GLU A 224 28.13 -2.07 -46.74
N ARG A 225 27.24 -3.06 -46.77
CA ARG A 225 27.08 -4.03 -47.84
C ARG A 225 25.60 -4.22 -48.13
#